data_fcdab41ba3d9348e4c577e3d9921c7de
#
_entry.id   fcdab41ba3d9348e4c577e3d9921c7de
#
_cell.length_a   1.000
_cell.length_b   1.000
_cell.length_c   1.000
_cell.angle_alpha   90.00
_cell.angle_beta   90.00
_cell.angle_gamma   90.00
#
_symmetry.space_group_name_H-M   'P 1'
#
loop_
_entity.id
_entity.type
_entity.pdbx_description
1 polymer ?
#
loop_
_entity_poly.entity_id
_entity_poly.type
_entity_poly.pdbx_seq_one_letter_code
_entity_poly.pdbx_strand_id
1 'polypeptide(L)' 'MSDFKSILAKVATGETLSRAQSAQAFGAMMSGEATPSQMGALLMGLRVRGETVDEITGAVE' A
#
# COMPACT_ATOMS: atom_id res chain seq x y z
N MET A 1 -3.50 14.88 -4.41
CA MET A 1 -4.59 14.05 -4.00
C MET A 1 -4.11 12.61 -3.86
N SER A 2 -4.57 11.99 -2.85
CA SER A 2 -4.09 10.65 -2.56
C SER A 2 -4.72 9.63 -3.49
N ASP A 3 -3.91 8.73 -3.97
CA ASP A 3 -4.38 7.62 -4.79
C ASP A 3 -4.42 6.33 -4.00
N PHE A 4 -4.71 6.44 -2.70
CA PHE A 4 -4.74 5.25 -1.87
C PHE A 4 -5.73 4.23 -2.39
N LYS A 5 -6.89 4.68 -2.86
CA LYS A 5 -7.88 3.78 -3.46
C LYS A 5 -7.34 3.10 -4.71
N SER A 6 -6.59 3.84 -5.53
CA SER A 6 -5.96 3.26 -6.72
C SER A 6 -4.93 2.21 -6.33
N ILE A 7 -4.18 2.49 -5.28
CA ILE A 7 -3.18 1.55 -4.78
C ILE A 7 -3.86 0.29 -4.26
N LEU A 8 -4.97 0.44 -3.52
CA LEU A 8 -5.73 -0.71 -3.04
C LEU A 8 -6.25 -1.56 -4.20
N ALA A 9 -6.79 -0.91 -5.23
CA ALA A 9 -7.30 -1.62 -6.39
C ALA A 9 -6.18 -2.39 -7.07
N LYS A 10 -5.01 -1.79 -7.19
CA LYS A 10 -3.87 -2.44 -7.82
C LYS A 10 -3.44 -3.68 -7.05
N VAL A 11 -3.35 -3.57 -5.72
CA VAL A 11 -2.99 -4.72 -4.89
C VAL A 11 -4.07 -5.79 -4.95
N ALA A 12 -5.34 -5.38 -4.96
CA ALA A 12 -6.44 -6.33 -5.01
C ALA A 12 -6.46 -7.17 -6.28
N THR A 13 -5.92 -6.64 -7.37
CA THR A 13 -5.81 -7.39 -8.62
C THR A 13 -4.53 -8.21 -8.72
N GLY A 14 -3.72 -8.24 -7.66
CA GLY A 14 -2.50 -9.03 -7.63
C GLY A 14 -1.28 -8.33 -8.19
N GLU A 15 -1.39 -7.06 -8.55
CA GLU A 15 -0.25 -6.30 -9.07
C GLU A 15 0.66 -5.86 -7.94
N THR A 16 1.94 -5.66 -8.28
CA THR A 16 2.91 -5.19 -7.31
C THR A 16 2.97 -3.66 -7.31
N LEU A 17 3.43 -3.11 -6.20
CA LEU A 17 3.62 -1.66 -6.06
C LEU A 17 5.08 -1.33 -6.31
N SER A 18 5.32 -0.17 -6.94
CA SER A 18 6.67 0.37 -7.01
C SER A 18 7.08 0.87 -5.62
N ARG A 19 8.38 1.14 -5.46
CA ARG A 19 8.85 1.69 -4.20
C ARG A 19 8.18 3.02 -3.88
N ALA A 20 8.00 3.87 -4.89
CA ALA A 20 7.34 5.16 -4.70
C ALA A 20 5.87 4.98 -4.30
N GLN A 21 5.17 4.03 -4.92
CA GLN A 21 3.78 3.76 -4.58
C GLN A 21 3.65 3.21 -3.17
N SER A 22 4.56 2.35 -2.76
CA SER A 22 4.56 1.80 -1.42
C SER A 22 4.83 2.91 -0.39
N ALA A 23 5.81 3.77 -0.66
CA ALA A 23 6.10 4.89 0.23
C ALA A 23 4.89 5.81 0.36
N GLN A 24 4.21 6.07 -0.74
CA GLN A 24 3.01 6.90 -0.73
C GLN A 24 1.90 6.27 0.09
N ALA A 25 1.69 4.96 -0.08
CA ALA A 25 0.64 4.25 0.65
C ALA A 25 0.89 4.26 2.15
N PHE A 26 2.11 3.94 2.56
CA PHE A 26 2.44 3.92 3.99
C PHE A 26 2.50 5.33 4.58
N GLY A 27 2.90 6.32 3.76
CA GLY A 27 2.82 7.71 4.16
C GLY A 27 1.39 8.14 4.45
N ALA A 28 0.45 7.73 3.60
CA ALA A 28 -0.96 8.04 3.80
C ALA A 28 -1.50 7.40 5.07
N MET A 29 -1.07 6.19 5.39
CA MET A 29 -1.48 5.53 6.63
C MET A 29 -0.94 6.27 7.85
N MET A 30 0.32 6.69 7.79
CA MET A 30 0.95 7.40 8.89
C MET A 30 0.35 8.78 9.13
N SER A 31 -0.10 9.43 8.06
CA SER A 31 -0.69 10.77 8.16
C SER A 31 -2.17 10.75 8.50
N GLY A 32 -2.78 9.58 8.59
CA GLY A 32 -4.19 9.46 8.91
C GLY A 32 -5.13 9.66 7.72
N GLU A 33 -4.60 9.68 6.51
CA GLU A 33 -5.42 9.85 5.31
C GLU A 33 -6.19 8.58 4.94
N ALA A 34 -5.71 7.43 5.39
CA ALA A 34 -6.38 6.17 5.11
C ALA A 34 -7.24 5.77 6.31
N THR A 35 -8.41 5.20 6.03
CA THR A 35 -9.27 4.70 7.10
C THR A 35 -8.70 3.39 7.63
N PRO A 36 -9.10 2.98 8.86
CA PRO A 36 -8.65 1.69 9.39
C PRO A 36 -9.01 0.53 8.48
N SER A 37 -10.18 0.57 7.84
CA SER A 37 -10.57 -0.47 6.91
C SER A 37 -9.66 -0.50 5.69
N GLN A 38 -9.30 0.67 5.17
CA GLN A 38 -8.39 0.74 4.04
C GLN A 38 -7.01 0.23 4.39
N MET A 39 -6.53 0.56 5.60
CA MET A 39 -5.23 0.08 6.05
C MET A 39 -5.23 -1.44 6.18
N GLY A 40 -6.29 -1.99 6.78
CA GLY A 40 -6.41 -3.44 6.91
C GLY A 40 -6.46 -4.13 5.56
N ALA A 41 -7.19 -3.55 4.62
CA ALA A 41 -7.30 -4.12 3.27
C ALA A 41 -5.94 -4.12 2.57
N LEU A 42 -5.18 -3.04 2.68
CA LEU A 42 -3.88 -2.97 2.06
C LEU A 42 -2.92 -4.00 2.66
N LEU A 43 -2.85 -4.04 4.00
CA LEU A 43 -1.92 -4.95 4.68
C LEU A 43 -2.28 -6.41 4.38
N MET A 44 -3.56 -6.74 4.40
CA MET A 44 -3.98 -8.09 4.10
C MET A 44 -3.70 -8.46 2.64
N GLY A 45 -3.97 -7.52 1.73
CA GLY A 45 -3.70 -7.75 0.31
C GLY A 45 -2.23 -8.01 0.05
N LEU A 46 -1.36 -7.21 0.66
CA LEU A 46 0.08 -7.41 0.52
C LEU A 46 0.50 -8.76 1.10
N ARG A 47 -0.07 -9.14 2.24
CA ARG A 47 0.29 -10.39 2.89
C ARG A 47 -0.12 -11.60 2.06
N VAL A 48 -1.32 -11.57 1.50
CA VAL A 48 -1.83 -12.68 0.72
C VAL A 48 -1.03 -12.85 -0.57
N ARG A 49 -0.69 -11.75 -1.21
CA ARG A 49 0.08 -11.77 -2.45
C ARG A 49 1.57 -12.01 -2.22
N GLY A 50 2.10 -11.55 -1.08
CA GLY A 50 3.52 -11.57 -0.79
C GLY A 50 4.17 -10.25 -1.19
N GLU A 51 4.79 -9.57 -0.22
CA GLU A 51 5.43 -8.28 -0.47
C GLU A 51 6.67 -8.44 -1.32
N THR A 52 6.94 -7.43 -2.16
CA THR A 52 8.18 -7.38 -2.94
C THR A 52 9.23 -6.58 -2.17
N VAL A 53 10.50 -6.70 -2.61
CA VAL A 53 11.59 -5.92 -2.02
C VAL A 53 11.31 -4.42 -2.15
N ASP A 54 10.83 -3.99 -3.33
CA ASP A 54 10.54 -2.59 -3.54
C ASP A 54 9.43 -2.09 -2.61
N GLU A 55 8.42 -2.91 -2.37
CA GLU A 55 7.34 -2.54 -1.47
C GLU A 55 7.82 -2.39 -0.04
N ILE A 56 8.67 -3.31 0.42
CA ILE A 56 9.23 -3.22 1.76
C ILE A 56 10.14 -2.01 1.88
N THR A 57 10.95 -1.76 0.87
CA THR A 57 11.85 -0.61 0.86
C THR A 57 11.04 0.69 0.94
N GLY A 58 9.97 0.79 0.15
CA GLY A 58 9.12 1.97 0.19
C GLY A 58 8.45 2.17 1.54
N ALA A 59 8.07 1.08 2.19
CA ALA A 59 7.38 1.17 3.48
C ALA A 59 8.25 1.76 4.57
N VAL A 60 9.57 1.55 4.50
CA VAL A 60 10.49 2.05 5.54
C VAL A 60 11.10 3.40 5.20
N GLU A 61 10.78 3.96 4.06
CA GLU A 61 11.21 5.30 3.72
C GLU A 61 10.34 6.33 4.45
#